data_f7ab1c457f084720f19767ef67635e51
#
_entry.id   f7ab1c457f084720f19767ef67635e51
#
_cell.length_a   1.000
_cell.length_b   1.000
_cell.length_c   1.000
_cell.angle_alpha   90.00
_cell.angle_beta   90.00
_cell.angle_gamma   90.00
#
_symmetry.space_group_name_H-M   'P 1'
#
loop_
_entity.id
_entity.type
_entity.pdbx_description
1 polymer ?
#
loop_
_entity_poly.entity_id
_entity_poly.type
_entity_poly.pdbx_seq_one_letter_code
_entity_poly.pdbx_strand_id
1 'polypeptide(L)'
;MTFTLELYNCNENKERAIVMRKNFRILCLVSLMALVLVGCGSKAQQKREITVVGSTALQPMVEMAAEEYQKDNHDVSITVQGGGSGTGLSQVQAGAVSIGNSDIFADQQPGIKVKDLVDHKVCVMGLAPVTNKEAGITKLTMEQLRGIFSGKYTNWKQVGGKNLAIVLINRAQGSGTRAAFESAVMGNEKMAKAQEQESNGTVSKMVAHTPGAISYLSFSYISKDVLGIAIDGVKPTAGNVQTGEWKIWSYEHMYTYGKPNEQTRKLLGYMKSDYVQKNLVKALGYVSISEMKVKKDSNGKVVPVKEGERNGSD
;
A
#
# COMPACT_ATOMS: atom_id res chain seq x y z
N MET A 1 93.07 14.55 30.96
CA MET A 1 91.71 14.98 31.46
C MET A 1 90.85 15.53 30.35
N THR A 2 91.19 15.40 29.08
CA THR A 2 90.48 15.99 27.93
C THR A 2 89.62 14.97 27.14
N PHE A 3 89.88 13.69 27.30
CA PHE A 3 89.21 12.62 26.51
C PHE A 3 87.81 12.19 27.10
N THR A 4 87.55 12.47 28.37
CA THR A 4 86.27 12.13 29.06
C THR A 4 85.20 13.14 28.82
N LEU A 5 85.47 14.39 28.53
CA LEU A 5 84.55 15.43 28.25
C LEU A 5 83.94 15.36 26.83
N GLU A 6 84.69 14.88 25.85
CA GLU A 6 84.11 14.73 24.48
C GLU A 6 83.17 13.56 24.37
N LEU A 7 83.34 12.48 25.08
CA LEU A 7 82.48 11.32 25.10
C LEU A 7 81.11 11.68 25.82
N TYR A 8 81.15 12.54 26.84
CA TYR A 8 79.94 12.95 27.53
C TYR A 8 79.07 13.87 26.69
N ASN A 9 79.66 14.83 25.94
CA ASN A 9 78.95 15.69 25.04
C ASN A 9 78.34 14.98 23.83
N CYS A 10 79.00 13.93 23.36
CA CYS A 10 78.55 13.12 22.21
C CYS A 10 77.31 12.28 22.59
N ASN A 11 77.25 11.80 23.83
CA ASN A 11 76.11 11.03 24.33
C ASN A 11 74.86 11.88 24.62
N GLU A 12 75.03 13.07 25.16
CA GLU A 12 73.93 14.03 25.43
C GLU A 12 73.28 14.54 24.13
N ASN A 13 74.08 14.80 23.10
CA ASN A 13 73.58 15.18 21.77
C ASN A 13 72.84 14.04 21.07
N LYS A 14 73.22 12.78 21.26
CA LYS A 14 72.48 11.61 20.72
C LYS A 14 71.15 11.44 21.44
N GLU A 15 71.09 11.59 22.74
CA GLU A 15 69.87 11.49 23.51
C GLU A 15 68.89 12.63 23.15
N ARG A 16 69.35 13.85 23.05
CA ARG A 16 68.54 14.99 22.59
C ARG A 16 68.01 14.80 21.18
N ALA A 17 68.79 14.25 20.26
CA ALA A 17 68.37 13.95 18.90
C ALA A 17 67.28 12.84 18.86
N ILE A 18 67.38 11.82 19.70
CA ILE A 18 66.40 10.74 19.84
C ILE A 18 65.10 11.28 20.42
N VAL A 19 65.13 12.12 21.45
CA VAL A 19 63.97 12.72 22.04
C VAL A 19 63.28 13.70 21.05
N MET A 20 64.04 14.49 20.29
CA MET A 20 63.46 15.38 19.26
C MET A 20 62.79 14.58 18.15
N ARG A 21 63.41 13.49 17.68
CA ARG A 21 62.80 12.61 16.65
C ARG A 21 61.53 11.94 17.16
N LYS A 22 61.50 11.52 18.43
CA LYS A 22 60.31 10.93 19.04
C LYS A 22 59.20 11.94 19.19
N ASN A 23 59.46 13.15 19.65
CA ASN A 23 58.50 14.20 19.77
C ASN A 23 57.96 14.72 18.42
N PHE A 24 58.84 14.76 17.37
CA PHE A 24 58.44 15.10 16.02
C PHE A 24 57.52 14.05 15.40
N ARG A 25 57.80 12.74 15.65
CA ARG A 25 56.91 11.64 15.21
C ARG A 25 55.53 11.70 15.90
N ILE A 26 55.52 12.02 17.20
CA ILE A 26 54.28 12.18 17.96
C ILE A 26 53.48 13.38 17.42
N LEU A 27 54.17 14.50 17.14
CA LEU A 27 53.53 15.70 16.58
C LEU A 27 52.94 15.44 15.19
N CYS A 28 53.65 14.71 14.33
CA CYS A 28 53.13 14.29 13.02
C CYS A 28 51.97 13.31 13.12
N LEU A 29 51.97 12.38 14.07
CA LEU A 29 50.85 11.47 14.31
C LEU A 29 49.60 12.20 14.85
N VAL A 30 49.79 13.15 15.74
CA VAL A 30 48.68 13.97 16.26
C VAL A 30 48.12 14.88 15.18
N SER A 31 48.98 15.46 14.33
CA SER A 31 48.55 16.28 13.18
C SER A 31 47.80 15.46 12.12
N LEU A 32 48.25 14.22 11.86
CA LEU A 32 47.54 13.32 10.93
C LEU A 32 46.20 12.84 11.50
N MET A 33 46.09 12.65 12.81
CA MET A 33 44.86 12.26 13.49
C MET A 33 43.85 13.42 13.54
N ALA A 34 44.31 14.68 13.62
CA ALA A 34 43.47 15.86 13.57
C ALA A 34 42.87 16.11 12.16
N LEU A 35 43.58 15.72 11.09
CA LEU A 35 43.08 15.81 9.71
C LEU A 35 41.95 14.81 9.39
N VAL A 36 41.90 13.67 10.07
CA VAL A 36 40.86 12.65 9.90
C VAL A 36 39.52 13.07 10.56
N LEU A 37 39.56 13.95 11.56
CA LEU A 37 38.37 14.44 12.27
C LEU A 37 37.61 15.56 11.53
N VAL A 38 38.19 16.19 10.51
CA VAL A 38 37.54 17.25 9.73
C VAL A 38 36.80 16.72 8.50
N GLY A 39 36.93 15.42 8.20
CA GLY A 39 36.45 14.80 6.94
C GLY A 39 35.02 14.24 6.95
N CYS A 40 34.24 14.34 8.02
CA CYS A 40 32.87 13.80 8.07
C CYS A 40 31.84 14.79 8.62
N GLY A 41 31.78 15.97 8.04
CA GLY A 41 30.80 17.00 8.35
C GLY A 41 29.79 17.28 7.24
N SER A 42 29.62 16.40 6.25
CA SER A 42 28.39 16.45 5.44
C SER A 42 27.26 15.89 6.31
N LYS A 43 26.48 16.78 6.95
CA LYS A 43 25.13 16.43 7.42
C LYS A 43 24.41 15.90 6.19
N ALA A 44 24.42 14.58 5.98
CA ALA A 44 23.45 13.94 5.15
C ALA A 44 22.12 14.43 5.71
N GLN A 45 21.41 15.26 4.96
CA GLN A 45 20.11 15.79 5.37
C GLN A 45 19.23 14.59 5.57
N GLN A 46 18.95 14.22 6.83
CA GLN A 46 18.17 13.06 7.17
C GLN A 46 16.79 13.27 6.54
N LYS A 47 16.49 12.50 5.50
CA LYS A 47 15.20 12.60 4.83
C LYS A 47 14.10 12.33 5.85
N ARG A 48 13.04 13.09 5.77
CA ARG A 48 11.85 12.89 6.58
C ARG A 48 11.12 11.68 6.04
N GLU A 49 11.04 10.63 6.84
CA GLU A 49 10.48 9.36 6.41
C GLU A 49 8.96 9.33 6.66
N ILE A 50 8.21 8.85 5.65
CA ILE A 50 6.80 8.52 5.74
C ILE A 50 6.65 7.06 5.37
N THR A 51 6.21 6.24 6.32
CA THR A 51 5.95 4.82 6.10
C THR A 51 4.46 4.60 5.92
N VAL A 52 4.08 3.97 4.81
CA VAL A 52 2.69 3.64 4.45
C VAL A 52 2.56 2.13 4.31
N VAL A 53 1.67 1.52 5.09
CA VAL A 53 1.49 0.05 5.09
C VAL A 53 0.01 -0.29 4.99
N GLY A 54 -0.33 -1.39 4.31
CA GLY A 54 -1.70 -1.92 4.39
C GLY A 54 -2.26 -2.46 3.08
N SER A 55 -3.39 -1.92 2.65
CA SER A 55 -4.11 -2.39 1.46
C SER A 55 -3.22 -2.60 0.25
N THR A 56 -3.23 -3.82 -0.28
CA THR A 56 -2.58 -4.13 -1.57
C THR A 56 -3.42 -3.67 -2.76
N ALA A 57 -4.70 -3.35 -2.55
CA ALA A 57 -5.55 -2.80 -3.62
C ALA A 57 -5.21 -1.32 -3.86
N LEU A 58 -4.91 -0.54 -2.79
CA LEU A 58 -4.52 0.87 -2.88
C LEU A 58 -3.02 1.04 -3.20
N GLN A 59 -2.20 0.02 -2.99
CA GLN A 59 -0.74 0.09 -3.09
C GLN A 59 -0.23 0.72 -4.41
N PRO A 60 -0.69 0.32 -5.61
CA PRO A 60 -0.19 0.90 -6.87
C PRO A 60 -0.44 2.41 -6.97
N MET A 61 -1.56 2.88 -6.44
CA MET A 61 -1.93 4.30 -6.45
C MET A 61 -0.99 5.10 -5.53
N VAL A 62 -0.71 4.59 -4.33
CA VAL A 62 0.16 5.27 -3.37
C VAL A 62 1.61 5.23 -3.81
N GLU A 63 2.08 4.13 -4.41
CA GLU A 63 3.43 4.02 -4.97
C GLU A 63 3.63 5.06 -6.07
N MET A 64 2.73 5.13 -7.05
CA MET A 64 2.82 6.10 -8.15
C MET A 64 2.75 7.55 -7.63
N ALA A 65 1.84 7.84 -6.69
CA ALA A 65 1.74 9.17 -6.09
C ALA A 65 2.99 9.52 -5.28
N ALA A 66 3.58 8.57 -4.57
CA ALA A 66 4.81 8.75 -3.80
C ALA A 66 6.01 9.05 -4.70
N GLU A 67 6.14 8.33 -5.83
CA GLU A 67 7.18 8.60 -6.82
C GLU A 67 7.07 10.01 -7.39
N GLU A 68 5.87 10.43 -7.80
CA GLU A 68 5.64 11.78 -8.32
C GLU A 68 5.88 12.85 -7.25
N TYR A 69 5.37 12.65 -6.03
CA TYR A 69 5.54 13.59 -4.92
C TYR A 69 7.02 13.81 -4.57
N GLN A 70 7.83 12.76 -4.57
CA GLN A 70 9.26 12.84 -4.22
C GLN A 70 10.11 13.56 -5.27
N LYS A 71 9.64 13.71 -6.52
CA LYS A 71 10.34 14.49 -7.56
C LYS A 71 10.46 15.96 -7.17
N ASP A 72 9.44 16.51 -6.50
CA ASP A 72 9.41 17.90 -6.07
C ASP A 72 9.75 18.08 -4.57
N ASN A 73 9.86 16.97 -3.82
CA ASN A 73 10.08 16.96 -2.37
C ASN A 73 11.27 16.05 -2.02
N HIS A 74 12.47 16.44 -2.43
CA HIS A 74 13.69 15.61 -2.30
C HIS A 74 14.13 15.34 -0.86
N ASP A 75 13.62 16.11 0.11
CA ASP A 75 13.86 15.96 1.54
C ASP A 75 12.91 14.93 2.22
N VAL A 76 11.98 14.36 1.46
CA VAL A 76 11.04 13.33 1.94
C VAL A 76 11.38 11.98 1.33
N SER A 77 11.31 10.93 2.14
CA SER A 77 11.37 9.52 1.71
C SER A 77 10.06 8.85 2.06
N ILE A 78 9.39 8.25 1.07
CA ILE A 78 8.11 7.57 1.25
C ILE A 78 8.33 6.08 0.94
N THR A 79 8.06 5.25 1.93
CA THR A 79 8.11 3.79 1.79
C THR A 79 6.67 3.24 1.81
N VAL A 80 6.31 2.50 0.76
CA VAL A 80 4.97 1.91 0.64
C VAL A 80 5.09 0.38 0.70
N GLN A 81 4.29 -0.25 1.56
CA GLN A 81 4.30 -1.69 1.75
C GLN A 81 2.87 -2.25 1.77
N GLY A 82 2.69 -3.42 1.16
CA GLY A 82 1.45 -4.20 1.28
C GLY A 82 1.31 -4.83 2.68
N GLY A 83 0.40 -5.80 2.79
CA GLY A 83 0.16 -6.55 4.03
C GLY A 83 -1.33 -6.69 4.37
N GLY A 84 -2.19 -6.03 3.57
CA GLY A 84 -3.64 -6.02 3.76
C GLY A 84 -4.11 -4.96 4.76
N SER A 85 -5.39 -4.63 4.68
CA SER A 85 -6.04 -3.58 5.47
C SER A 85 -5.92 -3.79 6.98
N GLY A 86 -6.05 -5.03 7.43
CA GLY A 86 -5.89 -5.38 8.85
C GLY A 86 -4.51 -5.07 9.39
N THR A 87 -3.45 -5.34 8.61
CA THR A 87 -2.06 -4.97 8.96
C THR A 87 -1.89 -3.46 9.01
N GLY A 88 -2.40 -2.74 7.99
CA GLY A 88 -2.33 -1.27 7.94
C GLY A 88 -2.99 -0.62 9.15
N LEU A 89 -4.23 -1.02 9.45
CA LEU A 89 -5.00 -0.50 10.59
C LEU A 89 -4.33 -0.82 11.93
N SER A 90 -3.80 -2.05 12.10
CA SER A 90 -3.13 -2.44 13.34
C SER A 90 -1.82 -1.69 13.55
N GLN A 91 -1.01 -1.52 12.50
CA GLN A 91 0.27 -0.83 12.61
C GLN A 91 0.12 0.68 12.82
N VAL A 92 -0.84 1.32 12.15
CA VAL A 92 -1.11 2.74 12.37
C VAL A 92 -1.68 3.00 13.76
N GLN A 93 -2.57 2.14 14.26
CA GLN A 93 -3.08 2.22 15.64
C GLN A 93 -1.96 2.09 16.67
N ALA A 94 -0.97 1.23 16.42
CA ALA A 94 0.20 1.06 17.27
C ALA A 94 1.22 2.21 17.15
N GLY A 95 1.01 3.17 16.24
CA GLY A 95 1.98 4.23 15.94
C GLY A 95 3.26 3.74 15.27
N ALA A 96 3.26 2.52 14.73
CA ALA A 96 4.43 1.92 14.08
C ALA A 96 4.67 2.44 12.66
N VAL A 97 3.64 3.01 12.02
CA VAL A 97 3.70 3.59 10.68
C VAL A 97 3.01 4.95 10.65
N SER A 98 3.38 5.77 9.68
CA SER A 98 2.79 7.11 9.50
C SER A 98 1.35 7.03 9.00
N ILE A 99 1.07 6.06 8.12
CA ILE A 99 -0.23 5.88 7.47
C ILE A 99 -0.54 4.38 7.36
N GLY A 100 -1.76 4.02 7.71
CA GLY A 100 -2.34 2.70 7.48
C GLY A 100 -3.35 2.73 6.34
N ASN A 101 -3.09 2.01 5.25
CA ASN A 101 -4.00 1.90 4.11
C ASN A 101 -5.06 0.83 4.33
N SER A 102 -6.32 1.09 3.97
CA SER A 102 -7.42 0.16 4.16
C SER A 102 -8.50 0.28 3.07
N ASP A 103 -9.03 -0.88 2.63
CA ASP A 103 -10.18 -0.99 1.71
C ASP A 103 -11.52 -0.99 2.47
N ILE A 104 -11.47 -0.96 3.79
CA ILE A 104 -12.65 -0.99 4.67
C ILE A 104 -12.56 0.11 5.72
N PHE A 105 -13.70 0.49 6.26
CA PHE A 105 -13.73 1.37 7.42
C PHE A 105 -13.07 0.70 8.63
N ALA A 106 -12.42 1.50 9.48
CA ALA A 106 -11.67 0.98 10.63
C ALA A 106 -12.55 0.24 11.64
N ASP A 107 -13.83 0.63 11.77
CA ASP A 107 -14.82 -0.04 12.64
C ASP A 107 -15.25 -1.43 12.13
N GLN A 108 -14.99 -1.73 10.87
CA GLN A 108 -15.23 -3.07 10.30
C GLN A 108 -14.10 -4.06 10.60
N GLN A 109 -12.95 -3.59 11.12
CA GLN A 109 -11.82 -4.44 11.48
C GLN A 109 -11.83 -4.77 12.97
N PRO A 110 -12.02 -6.05 13.37
CA PRO A 110 -11.98 -6.44 14.78
C PRO A 110 -10.68 -6.02 15.48
N GLY A 111 -10.78 -5.52 16.70
CA GLY A 111 -9.64 -5.12 17.51
C GLY A 111 -9.10 -3.71 17.27
N ILE A 112 -9.67 -2.96 16.34
CA ILE A 112 -9.28 -1.56 16.06
C ILE A 112 -10.06 -0.59 16.95
N LYS A 113 -9.32 0.34 17.60
CA LYS A 113 -9.88 1.44 18.40
C LYS A 113 -10.06 2.68 17.52
N VAL A 114 -11.21 2.78 16.89
CA VAL A 114 -11.52 3.80 15.85
C VAL A 114 -11.34 5.24 16.35
N LYS A 115 -11.64 5.52 17.62
CA LYS A 115 -11.59 6.88 18.21
C LYS A 115 -10.23 7.57 18.09
N ASP A 116 -9.16 6.78 17.98
CA ASP A 116 -7.80 7.29 17.92
C ASP A 116 -7.28 7.46 16.49
N LEU A 117 -8.09 7.04 15.50
CA LEU A 117 -7.75 7.10 14.09
C LEU A 117 -8.48 8.23 13.36
N VAL A 118 -7.77 8.89 12.46
CA VAL A 118 -8.33 9.87 11.54
C VAL A 118 -8.42 9.25 10.15
N ASP A 119 -9.63 9.22 9.59
CA ASP A 119 -9.92 8.68 8.26
C ASP A 119 -9.69 9.71 7.16
N HIS A 120 -8.86 9.35 6.18
CA HIS A 120 -8.63 10.13 4.98
C HIS A 120 -9.02 9.28 3.77
N LYS A 121 -10.27 9.40 3.32
CA LYS A 121 -10.70 8.77 2.05
C LYS A 121 -9.97 9.44 0.90
N VAL A 122 -9.34 8.62 0.03
CA VAL A 122 -8.51 9.13 -1.07
C VAL A 122 -9.06 8.81 -2.45
N CYS A 123 -9.72 7.67 -2.61
CA CYS A 123 -10.41 7.31 -3.85
C CYS A 123 -11.42 6.18 -3.58
N VAL A 124 -12.05 5.69 -4.65
CA VAL A 124 -12.93 4.52 -4.62
C VAL A 124 -12.37 3.45 -5.53
N MET A 125 -12.30 2.21 -5.05
CA MET A 125 -11.99 1.05 -5.86
C MET A 125 -13.25 0.32 -6.28
N GLY A 126 -13.34 -0.06 -7.55
CA GLY A 126 -14.24 -1.11 -7.98
C GLY A 126 -13.59 -2.48 -7.74
N LEU A 127 -14.37 -3.45 -7.30
CA LEU A 127 -13.96 -4.85 -7.17
C LEU A 127 -14.70 -5.67 -8.23
N ALA A 128 -14.01 -6.56 -8.92
CA ALA A 128 -14.65 -7.48 -9.84
C ALA A 128 -14.33 -8.93 -9.51
N PRO A 129 -15.30 -9.84 -9.62
CA PRO A 129 -14.99 -11.24 -9.79
C PRO A 129 -14.23 -11.42 -11.09
N VAL A 130 -13.15 -12.19 -11.03
CA VAL A 130 -12.26 -12.45 -12.18
C VAL A 130 -12.05 -13.93 -12.37
N THR A 131 -11.95 -14.36 -13.62
CA THR A 131 -11.74 -15.77 -13.95
C THR A 131 -10.67 -15.96 -15.01
N ASN A 132 -10.11 -17.16 -15.04
CA ASN A 132 -9.29 -17.64 -16.14
C ASN A 132 -10.13 -17.76 -17.43
N LYS A 133 -9.55 -17.42 -18.57
CA LYS A 133 -10.24 -17.41 -19.88
C LYS A 133 -10.81 -18.77 -20.28
N GLU A 134 -10.22 -19.85 -19.80
CA GLU A 134 -10.67 -21.21 -20.14
C GLU A 134 -12.01 -21.58 -19.49
N ALA A 135 -12.47 -20.87 -18.48
CA ALA A 135 -13.79 -21.06 -17.87
C ALA A 135 -14.94 -20.85 -18.88
N GLY A 136 -14.71 -20.00 -19.90
CA GLY A 136 -15.71 -19.71 -20.91
C GLY A 136 -16.91 -18.89 -20.41
N ILE A 137 -16.69 -18.11 -19.33
CA ILE A 137 -17.70 -17.27 -18.68
C ILE A 137 -17.31 -15.80 -18.79
N THR A 138 -18.29 -14.96 -19.11
CA THR A 138 -18.13 -13.49 -19.13
C THR A 138 -19.19 -12.77 -18.28
N LYS A 139 -20.21 -13.49 -17.82
CA LYS A 139 -21.31 -12.97 -17.01
C LYS A 139 -21.83 -14.02 -16.05
N LEU A 140 -22.28 -13.59 -14.89
CA LEU A 140 -22.98 -14.39 -13.88
C LEU A 140 -24.11 -13.55 -13.28
N THR A 141 -25.08 -14.22 -12.65
CA THR A 141 -25.95 -13.53 -11.70
C THR A 141 -25.27 -13.40 -10.34
N MET A 142 -25.75 -12.49 -9.50
CA MET A 142 -25.26 -12.38 -8.11
C MET A 142 -25.46 -13.67 -7.33
N GLU A 143 -26.57 -14.38 -7.57
CA GLU A 143 -26.85 -15.70 -6.96
C GLU A 143 -25.82 -16.76 -7.42
N GLN A 144 -25.52 -16.82 -8.73
CA GLN A 144 -24.50 -17.73 -9.25
C GLN A 144 -23.11 -17.42 -8.66
N LEU A 145 -22.74 -16.13 -8.59
CA LEU A 145 -21.48 -15.73 -7.99
C LEU A 145 -21.39 -16.17 -6.53
N ARG A 146 -22.44 -15.91 -5.75
CA ARG A 146 -22.53 -16.35 -4.35
C ARG A 146 -22.45 -17.87 -4.22
N GLY A 147 -23.17 -18.59 -5.09
CA GLY A 147 -23.15 -20.06 -5.12
C GLY A 147 -21.78 -20.65 -5.46
N ILE A 148 -20.98 -19.97 -6.27
CA ILE A 148 -19.59 -20.38 -6.54
C ILE A 148 -18.75 -20.18 -5.28
N PHE A 149 -18.80 -19.00 -4.67
CA PHE A 149 -17.98 -18.68 -3.51
C PHE A 149 -18.42 -19.41 -2.23
N SER A 150 -19.67 -19.84 -2.12
CA SER A 150 -20.14 -20.72 -1.03
C SER A 150 -19.87 -22.23 -1.29
N GLY A 151 -19.37 -22.58 -2.50
CA GLY A 151 -19.08 -23.98 -2.86
C GLY A 151 -20.29 -24.77 -3.35
N LYS A 152 -21.45 -24.13 -3.55
CA LYS A 152 -22.64 -24.76 -4.16
C LYS A 152 -22.37 -25.23 -5.59
N TYR A 153 -21.65 -24.43 -6.37
CA TYR A 153 -21.22 -24.76 -7.72
C TYR A 153 -19.72 -25.07 -7.74
N THR A 154 -19.36 -26.24 -8.29
CA THR A 154 -17.98 -26.74 -8.32
C THR A 154 -17.48 -26.98 -9.74
N ASN A 155 -18.35 -26.80 -10.75
CA ASN A 155 -18.01 -26.92 -12.16
C ASN A 155 -18.66 -25.77 -12.95
N TRP A 156 -17.91 -25.14 -13.84
CA TRP A 156 -18.36 -24.02 -14.63
C TRP A 156 -19.58 -24.31 -15.50
N LYS A 157 -19.77 -25.58 -15.93
CA LYS A 157 -20.96 -26.04 -16.67
C LYS A 157 -22.26 -25.77 -15.90
N GLN A 158 -22.23 -25.79 -14.57
CA GLN A 158 -23.43 -25.57 -13.73
C GLN A 158 -23.96 -24.13 -13.83
N VAL A 159 -23.11 -23.21 -14.27
CA VAL A 159 -23.42 -21.78 -14.40
C VAL A 159 -23.31 -21.27 -15.86
N GLY A 160 -23.26 -22.18 -16.82
CA GLY A 160 -23.29 -21.87 -18.26
C GLY A 160 -21.91 -21.74 -18.90
N GLY A 161 -20.83 -22.12 -18.21
CA GLY A 161 -19.49 -22.20 -18.74
C GLY A 161 -19.12 -23.55 -19.33
N LYS A 162 -17.81 -23.75 -19.55
CA LYS A 162 -17.28 -25.03 -20.05
C LYS A 162 -17.38 -26.12 -18.99
N ASN A 163 -17.28 -27.40 -19.41
CA ASN A 163 -17.15 -28.52 -18.47
C ASN A 163 -15.74 -28.53 -17.88
N LEU A 164 -15.52 -27.70 -16.88
CA LEU A 164 -14.24 -27.45 -16.21
C LEU A 164 -14.49 -27.24 -14.72
N ALA A 165 -13.68 -27.85 -13.86
CA ALA A 165 -13.78 -27.66 -12.43
C ALA A 165 -13.52 -26.21 -12.04
N ILE A 166 -14.27 -25.69 -11.09
CA ILE A 166 -14.03 -24.37 -10.52
C ILE A 166 -12.89 -24.48 -9.50
N VAL A 167 -11.84 -23.68 -9.69
CA VAL A 167 -10.73 -23.53 -8.75
C VAL A 167 -10.91 -22.21 -8.02
N LEU A 168 -11.45 -22.26 -6.82
CA LEU A 168 -11.69 -21.07 -6.00
C LEU A 168 -10.37 -20.62 -5.36
N ILE A 169 -10.00 -19.36 -5.59
CA ILE A 169 -8.87 -18.69 -4.94
C ILE A 169 -9.43 -17.53 -4.11
N ASN A 170 -9.15 -17.55 -2.82
CA ASN A 170 -9.58 -16.50 -1.89
C ASN A 170 -8.43 -15.58 -1.51
N ARG A 171 -8.74 -14.51 -0.79
CA ARG A 171 -7.76 -13.66 -0.13
C ARG A 171 -7.63 -14.10 1.34
N ALA A 172 -6.44 -13.89 1.90
CA ALA A 172 -6.14 -14.20 3.29
C ALA A 172 -7.00 -13.38 4.27
N GLN A 173 -7.09 -13.86 5.50
CA GLN A 173 -7.72 -13.11 6.59
C GLN A 173 -6.99 -11.78 6.81
N GLY A 174 -7.74 -10.72 7.13
CA GLY A 174 -7.18 -9.35 7.22
C GLY A 174 -7.06 -8.61 5.88
N SER A 175 -7.39 -9.27 4.75
CA SER A 175 -7.55 -8.58 3.46
C SER A 175 -8.83 -7.74 3.46
N GLY A 176 -8.69 -6.43 3.31
CA GLY A 176 -9.83 -5.52 3.14
C GLY A 176 -10.59 -5.80 1.83
N THR A 177 -9.88 -6.17 0.75
CA THR A 177 -10.49 -6.61 -0.51
C THR A 177 -11.43 -7.80 -0.28
N ARG A 178 -11.02 -8.78 0.56
CA ARG A 178 -11.89 -9.89 0.97
C ARG A 178 -13.11 -9.39 1.73
N ALA A 179 -12.89 -8.59 2.76
CA ALA A 179 -13.99 -8.08 3.59
C ALA A 179 -15.00 -7.27 2.77
N ALA A 180 -14.53 -6.41 1.86
CA ALA A 180 -15.38 -5.65 0.96
C ALA A 180 -16.17 -6.55 -0.01
N PHE A 181 -15.53 -7.59 -0.55
CA PHE A 181 -16.19 -8.57 -1.42
C PHE A 181 -17.22 -9.40 -0.65
N GLU A 182 -16.87 -9.94 0.51
CA GLU A 182 -17.79 -10.70 1.37
C GLU A 182 -19.02 -9.87 1.73
N SER A 183 -18.83 -8.63 2.14
CA SER A 183 -19.93 -7.72 2.47
C SER A 183 -20.87 -7.45 1.27
N ALA A 184 -20.32 -7.31 0.07
CA ALA A 184 -21.10 -6.97 -1.13
C ALA A 184 -21.79 -8.20 -1.77
N VAL A 185 -21.20 -9.39 -1.64
CA VAL A 185 -21.61 -10.58 -2.40
C VAL A 185 -22.24 -11.65 -1.53
N MET A 186 -21.66 -11.95 -0.35
CA MET A 186 -22.02 -13.17 0.37
C MET A 186 -23.29 -13.05 1.23
N GLY A 187 -23.66 -11.84 1.64
CA GLY A 187 -24.80 -11.68 2.56
C GLY A 187 -24.54 -12.45 3.86
N ASN A 188 -25.40 -13.42 4.15
CA ASN A 188 -25.27 -14.29 5.33
C ASN A 188 -24.55 -15.62 5.04
N GLU A 189 -24.19 -15.90 3.80
CA GLU A 189 -23.49 -17.13 3.43
C GLU A 189 -22.00 -17.04 3.75
N LYS A 190 -21.41 -18.17 4.11
CA LYS A 190 -19.96 -18.27 4.35
C LYS A 190 -19.24 -18.66 3.06
N MET A 191 -18.06 -18.13 2.87
CA MET A 191 -17.18 -18.60 1.80
C MET A 191 -16.74 -20.04 2.06
N ALA A 192 -16.67 -20.83 0.98
CA ALA A 192 -16.07 -22.15 0.99
C ALA A 192 -14.56 -22.07 1.32
N LYS A 193 -14.03 -23.17 1.86
CA LYS A 193 -12.56 -23.29 2.05
C LYS A 193 -11.89 -23.29 0.67
N ALA A 194 -10.87 -22.47 0.53
CA ALA A 194 -10.12 -22.30 -0.70
C ALA A 194 -8.65 -22.00 -0.40
N GLN A 195 -7.80 -22.04 -1.43
CA GLN A 195 -6.45 -21.53 -1.31
C GLN A 195 -6.50 -20.02 -1.08
N GLU A 196 -5.79 -19.53 -0.07
CA GLU A 196 -5.76 -18.12 0.29
C GLU A 196 -4.46 -17.45 -0.19
N GLN A 197 -4.56 -16.17 -0.59
CA GLN A 197 -3.45 -15.36 -1.09
C GLN A 197 -3.42 -13.98 -0.43
N GLU A 198 -2.21 -13.49 -0.14
CA GLU A 198 -1.99 -12.26 0.61
C GLU A 198 -2.25 -10.99 -0.20
N SER A 199 -2.07 -10.99 -1.53
CA SER A 199 -2.12 -9.77 -2.33
C SER A 199 -2.97 -9.88 -3.59
N ASN A 200 -3.51 -8.73 -4.04
CA ASN A 200 -4.17 -8.63 -5.35
C ASN A 200 -3.23 -9.06 -6.49
N GLY A 201 -1.95 -8.69 -6.43
CA GLY A 201 -0.97 -9.04 -7.45
C GLY A 201 -0.73 -10.55 -7.58
N THR A 202 -0.64 -11.27 -6.45
CA THR A 202 -0.50 -12.73 -6.46
C THR A 202 -1.75 -13.40 -7.01
N VAL A 203 -2.94 -12.96 -6.58
CA VAL A 203 -4.22 -13.48 -7.08
C VAL A 203 -4.34 -13.28 -8.59
N SER A 204 -4.01 -12.10 -9.13
CA SER A 204 -4.07 -11.82 -10.57
C SER A 204 -3.23 -12.81 -11.36
N LYS A 205 -1.99 -13.06 -10.94
CA LYS A 205 -1.09 -14.04 -11.56
C LYS A 205 -1.63 -15.46 -11.49
N MET A 206 -2.15 -15.87 -10.32
CA MET A 206 -2.68 -17.21 -10.14
C MET A 206 -3.91 -17.48 -11.00
N VAL A 207 -4.86 -16.54 -11.06
CA VAL A 207 -6.05 -16.67 -11.90
C VAL A 207 -5.65 -16.76 -13.38
N ALA A 208 -4.69 -15.95 -13.83
CA ALA A 208 -4.22 -15.97 -15.21
C ALA A 208 -3.66 -17.34 -15.63
N HIS A 209 -2.96 -18.04 -14.72
CA HIS A 209 -2.24 -19.28 -15.03
C HIS A 209 -2.93 -20.56 -14.56
N THR A 210 -4.10 -20.47 -13.92
CA THR A 210 -4.81 -21.65 -13.40
C THR A 210 -6.11 -21.86 -14.17
N PRO A 211 -6.21 -22.89 -15.02
CA PRO A 211 -7.46 -23.23 -15.72
C PRO A 211 -8.61 -23.38 -14.74
N GLY A 212 -9.74 -22.76 -15.03
CA GLY A 212 -10.94 -22.81 -14.19
C GLY A 212 -10.89 -21.95 -12.92
N ALA A 213 -9.82 -21.22 -12.68
CA ALA A 213 -9.72 -20.36 -11.52
C ALA A 213 -10.73 -19.20 -11.52
N ILE A 214 -11.23 -18.89 -10.33
CA ILE A 214 -12.00 -17.68 -10.03
C ILE A 214 -11.51 -17.06 -8.74
N SER A 215 -11.49 -15.74 -8.70
CA SER A 215 -11.24 -14.92 -7.53
C SER A 215 -11.90 -13.55 -7.69
N TYR A 216 -11.46 -12.56 -6.95
CA TYR A 216 -11.87 -11.16 -7.06
C TYR A 216 -10.67 -10.23 -6.91
N LEU A 217 -10.67 -9.13 -7.65
CA LEU A 217 -9.58 -8.16 -7.70
C LEU A 217 -10.12 -6.73 -7.71
N SER A 218 -9.33 -5.78 -7.18
CA SER A 218 -9.47 -4.37 -7.53
C SER A 218 -9.31 -4.19 -9.03
N PHE A 219 -10.04 -3.26 -9.64
CA PHE A 219 -9.94 -2.97 -11.07
C PHE A 219 -8.52 -2.66 -11.53
N SER A 220 -7.70 -2.06 -10.66
CA SER A 220 -6.28 -1.75 -10.92
C SER A 220 -5.41 -2.99 -11.22
N TYR A 221 -5.89 -4.19 -10.87
CA TYR A 221 -5.18 -5.45 -11.12
C TYR A 221 -5.80 -6.30 -12.22
N ILE A 222 -6.86 -5.83 -12.86
CA ILE A 222 -7.45 -6.53 -14.01
C ILE A 222 -6.58 -6.27 -15.23
N SER A 223 -6.01 -7.33 -15.77
CA SER A 223 -5.15 -7.29 -16.95
C SER A 223 -5.80 -8.00 -18.15
N LYS A 224 -5.14 -7.96 -19.30
CA LYS A 224 -5.55 -8.74 -20.48
C LYS A 224 -5.59 -10.26 -20.24
N ASP A 225 -4.94 -10.75 -19.18
CA ASP A 225 -4.80 -12.19 -18.91
C ASP A 225 -5.88 -12.75 -17.99
N VAL A 226 -6.66 -11.87 -17.36
CA VAL A 226 -7.81 -12.26 -16.51
C VAL A 226 -9.09 -11.58 -17.02
N LEU A 227 -10.22 -12.31 -16.95
CA LEU A 227 -11.51 -11.78 -17.38
C LEU A 227 -12.30 -11.26 -16.19
N GLY A 228 -12.64 -9.97 -16.21
CA GLY A 228 -13.64 -9.41 -15.31
C GLY A 228 -15.04 -9.88 -15.72
N ILE A 229 -15.81 -10.37 -14.75
CA ILE A 229 -17.14 -10.96 -14.98
C ILE A 229 -18.20 -9.89 -14.74
N ALA A 230 -19.12 -9.72 -15.70
CA ALA A 230 -20.31 -8.90 -15.51
C ALA A 230 -21.30 -9.59 -14.56
N ILE A 231 -21.92 -8.82 -13.66
CA ILE A 231 -22.90 -9.34 -12.68
C ILE A 231 -24.26 -8.74 -12.95
N ASP A 232 -25.28 -9.59 -13.07
CA ASP A 232 -26.67 -9.20 -13.38
C ASP A 232 -26.78 -8.29 -14.63
N GLY A 233 -25.91 -8.53 -15.62
CA GLY A 233 -25.84 -7.74 -16.85
C GLY A 233 -25.02 -6.45 -16.75
N VAL A 234 -24.59 -6.03 -15.55
CA VAL A 234 -23.77 -4.83 -15.34
C VAL A 234 -22.29 -5.18 -15.46
N LYS A 235 -21.52 -4.43 -16.23
CA LYS A 235 -20.07 -4.60 -16.39
C LYS A 235 -19.29 -3.93 -15.24
N PRO A 236 -18.15 -4.51 -14.81
CA PRO A 236 -17.26 -3.90 -13.83
C PRO A 236 -16.47 -2.74 -14.46
N THR A 237 -17.03 -1.55 -14.44
CA THR A 237 -16.42 -0.34 -14.99
C THR A 237 -16.47 0.80 -13.98
N ALA A 238 -15.51 1.73 -14.07
CA ALA A 238 -15.49 2.93 -13.24
C ALA A 238 -16.80 3.73 -13.32
N GLY A 239 -17.36 3.89 -14.53
CA GLY A 239 -18.64 4.59 -14.72
C GLY A 239 -19.81 3.94 -13.99
N ASN A 240 -19.89 2.61 -13.99
CA ASN A 240 -20.95 1.89 -13.28
C ASN A 240 -20.75 1.91 -11.76
N VAL A 241 -19.50 2.04 -11.29
CA VAL A 241 -19.19 2.31 -9.86
C VAL A 241 -19.67 3.71 -9.49
N GLN A 242 -19.37 4.73 -10.30
CA GLN A 242 -19.77 6.12 -10.07
C GLN A 242 -21.29 6.27 -9.90
N THR A 243 -22.07 5.59 -10.74
CA THR A 243 -23.54 5.64 -10.70
C THR A 243 -24.13 4.77 -9.60
N GLY A 244 -23.34 3.83 -9.03
CA GLY A 244 -23.82 2.81 -8.11
C GLY A 244 -24.59 1.67 -8.79
N GLU A 245 -24.57 1.55 -10.11
CA GLU A 245 -25.07 0.37 -10.84
C GLU A 245 -24.21 -0.86 -10.51
N TRP A 246 -22.88 -0.73 -10.57
CA TRP A 246 -21.98 -1.75 -10.06
C TRP A 246 -21.94 -1.73 -8.53
N LYS A 247 -22.32 -2.83 -7.89
CA LYS A 247 -22.53 -2.91 -6.43
C LYS A 247 -21.29 -3.27 -5.64
N ILE A 248 -20.26 -3.83 -6.29
CA ILE A 248 -19.08 -4.37 -5.60
C ILE A 248 -17.96 -3.31 -5.64
N TRP A 249 -17.97 -2.41 -4.67
CA TRP A 249 -16.98 -1.32 -4.56
C TRP A 249 -16.76 -0.92 -3.11
N SER A 250 -15.64 -0.28 -2.82
CA SER A 250 -15.33 0.27 -1.51
C SER A 250 -14.53 1.57 -1.63
N TYR A 251 -14.52 2.35 -0.54
CA TYR A 251 -13.56 3.43 -0.42
C TYR A 251 -12.16 2.88 -0.18
N GLU A 252 -11.18 3.63 -0.61
CA GLU A 252 -9.79 3.48 -0.21
C GLU A 252 -9.47 4.56 0.81
N HIS A 253 -9.04 4.11 1.97
CA HIS A 253 -8.76 4.92 3.14
C HIS A 253 -7.26 4.96 3.44
N MET A 254 -6.77 6.12 3.87
CA MET A 254 -5.46 6.31 4.47
C MET A 254 -5.68 6.78 5.91
N TYR A 255 -5.43 5.93 6.89
CA TYR A 255 -5.62 6.25 8.30
C TYR A 255 -4.36 6.80 8.93
N THR A 256 -4.50 7.79 9.83
CA THR A 256 -3.42 8.26 10.70
C THR A 256 -3.82 8.09 12.17
N TYR A 257 -2.83 7.89 13.05
CA TYR A 257 -3.05 7.90 14.49
C TYR A 257 -3.09 9.36 14.96
N GLY A 258 -4.27 9.83 15.34
CA GLY A 258 -4.49 11.24 15.67
C GLY A 258 -4.12 12.19 14.53
N LYS A 259 -3.77 13.44 14.90
CA LYS A 259 -3.39 14.48 13.93
C LYS A 259 -2.04 14.14 13.30
N PRO A 260 -1.96 14.02 11.95
CA PRO A 260 -0.72 13.73 11.27
C PRO A 260 0.31 14.87 11.42
N ASN A 261 1.60 14.53 11.39
CA ASN A 261 2.65 15.52 11.30
C ASN A 261 2.58 16.29 9.96
N GLU A 262 3.35 17.36 9.83
CA GLU A 262 3.29 18.25 8.66
C GLU A 262 3.56 17.54 7.33
N GLN A 263 4.53 16.63 7.28
CA GLN A 263 4.90 15.94 6.04
C GLN A 263 3.82 14.94 5.64
N THR A 264 3.34 14.14 6.59
CA THR A 264 2.22 13.21 6.36
C THR A 264 0.97 13.97 5.90
N ARG A 265 0.67 15.14 6.51
CA ARG A 265 -0.45 15.98 6.10
C ARG A 265 -0.29 16.51 4.67
N LYS A 266 0.93 16.92 4.29
CA LYS A 266 1.21 17.38 2.92
C LYS A 266 1.01 16.25 1.90
N LEU A 267 1.49 15.03 2.20
CA LEU A 267 1.27 13.87 1.34
C LEU A 267 -0.23 13.56 1.21
N LEU A 268 -0.98 13.54 2.31
CA LEU A 268 -2.43 13.33 2.28
C LEU A 268 -3.17 14.41 1.48
N GLY A 269 -2.72 15.67 1.57
CA GLY A 269 -3.20 16.77 0.73
C GLY A 269 -2.89 16.53 -0.75
N TYR A 270 -1.69 16.05 -1.06
CA TYR A 270 -1.30 15.71 -2.44
C TYR A 270 -2.16 14.57 -3.00
N MET A 271 -2.43 13.51 -2.21
CA MET A 271 -3.34 12.44 -2.61
C MET A 271 -4.73 12.93 -3.01
N LYS A 272 -5.20 14.02 -2.41
CA LYS A 272 -6.50 14.64 -2.71
C LYS A 272 -6.40 15.76 -3.77
N SER A 273 -5.21 16.07 -4.29
CA SER A 273 -5.02 17.13 -5.29
C SER A 273 -5.70 16.80 -6.62
N ASP A 274 -6.03 17.84 -7.37
CA ASP A 274 -6.61 17.72 -8.72
C ASP A 274 -5.74 16.87 -9.64
N TYR A 275 -4.40 17.01 -9.54
CA TYR A 275 -3.47 16.22 -10.34
C TYR A 275 -3.64 14.73 -10.09
N VAL A 276 -3.59 14.31 -8.83
CA VAL A 276 -3.73 12.90 -8.46
C VAL A 276 -5.12 12.38 -8.82
N GLN A 277 -6.17 13.13 -8.47
CA GLN A 277 -7.56 12.71 -8.68
C GLN A 277 -7.95 12.62 -10.17
N LYS A 278 -7.49 13.55 -10.99
CA LYS A 278 -7.85 13.59 -12.43
C LYS A 278 -6.95 12.71 -13.30
N ASN A 279 -5.70 12.47 -12.88
CA ASN A 279 -4.73 11.73 -13.67
C ASN A 279 -4.45 10.33 -13.09
N LEU A 280 -3.85 10.24 -11.88
CA LEU A 280 -3.38 8.94 -11.37
C LEU A 280 -4.54 8.01 -11.00
N VAL A 281 -5.57 8.54 -10.32
CA VAL A 281 -6.77 7.75 -9.93
C VAL A 281 -7.40 7.11 -11.16
N LYS A 282 -7.60 7.89 -12.23
CA LYS A 282 -8.24 7.38 -13.47
C LYS A 282 -7.34 6.42 -14.25
N ALA A 283 -6.05 6.74 -14.37
CA ALA A 283 -5.10 5.92 -15.11
C ALA A 283 -4.97 4.50 -14.53
N LEU A 284 -5.14 4.37 -13.21
CA LEU A 284 -5.06 3.10 -12.49
C LEU A 284 -6.41 2.40 -12.30
N GLY A 285 -7.50 2.94 -12.87
CA GLY A 285 -8.82 2.31 -12.82
C GLY A 285 -9.58 2.52 -11.50
N TYR A 286 -9.14 3.46 -10.64
CA TYR A 286 -9.92 3.90 -9.51
C TYR A 286 -10.93 4.99 -9.91
N VAL A 287 -11.79 5.36 -8.98
CA VAL A 287 -12.78 6.42 -9.16
C VAL A 287 -12.53 7.54 -8.16
N SER A 288 -12.55 8.79 -8.62
CA SER A 288 -12.45 9.93 -7.73
C SER A 288 -13.70 10.03 -6.85
N ILE A 289 -13.52 10.34 -5.56
CA ILE A 289 -14.64 10.50 -4.61
C ILE A 289 -15.59 11.59 -5.09
N SER A 290 -15.07 12.68 -5.66
CA SER A 290 -15.87 13.79 -6.18
C SER A 290 -16.75 13.42 -7.38
N GLU A 291 -16.43 12.34 -8.09
CA GLU A 291 -17.22 11.85 -9.23
C GLU A 291 -18.31 10.86 -8.84
N MET A 292 -18.32 10.38 -7.58
CA MET A 292 -19.32 9.45 -7.10
C MET A 292 -20.70 10.10 -7.01
N LYS A 293 -21.71 9.41 -7.53
CA LYS A 293 -23.13 9.79 -7.42
C LYS A 293 -23.83 9.13 -6.22
N VAL A 294 -23.14 8.19 -5.59
CA VAL A 294 -23.59 7.46 -4.40
C VAL A 294 -22.49 7.48 -3.33
N LYS A 295 -22.90 7.40 -2.06
CA LYS A 295 -22.00 7.24 -0.92
C LYS A 295 -22.41 6.03 -0.09
N LYS A 296 -21.46 5.43 0.62
CA LYS A 296 -21.63 4.25 1.45
C LYS A 296 -21.15 4.56 2.87
N ASP A 297 -21.89 4.14 3.88
CA ASP A 297 -21.44 4.16 5.26
C ASP A 297 -20.74 2.85 5.66
N SER A 298 -20.22 2.79 6.89
CA SER A 298 -19.52 1.60 7.39
C SER A 298 -20.44 0.37 7.58
N ASN A 299 -21.77 0.58 7.63
CA ASN A 299 -22.75 -0.51 7.66
C ASN A 299 -23.10 -1.02 6.25
N GLY A 300 -22.47 -0.47 5.20
CA GLY A 300 -22.73 -0.86 3.83
C GLY A 300 -23.97 -0.20 3.20
N LYS A 301 -24.65 0.70 3.89
CA LYS A 301 -25.82 1.42 3.36
C LYS A 301 -25.37 2.41 2.28
N VAL A 302 -25.92 2.24 1.08
CA VAL A 302 -25.65 3.11 -0.07
C VAL A 302 -26.80 4.09 -0.25
N VAL A 303 -26.47 5.38 -0.37
CA VAL A 303 -27.43 6.46 -0.63
C VAL A 303 -26.92 7.41 -1.70
N PRO A 304 -27.78 8.12 -2.45
CA PRO A 304 -27.36 9.15 -3.40
C PRO A 304 -26.59 10.28 -2.72
N VAL A 305 -25.58 10.82 -3.39
CA VAL A 305 -24.88 12.05 -2.99
C VAL A 305 -25.75 13.24 -3.38
N LYS A 306 -26.05 14.12 -2.43
CA LYS A 306 -26.83 15.33 -2.69
C LYS A 306 -26.00 16.34 -3.50
N GLU A 307 -26.67 17.16 -4.30
CA GLU A 307 -26.03 18.06 -5.25
C GLU A 307 -25.07 19.08 -4.59
N GLY A 308 -25.31 19.49 -3.35
CA GLY A 308 -24.43 20.38 -2.57
C GLY A 308 -23.24 19.71 -1.87
N GLU A 309 -23.23 18.37 -1.72
CA GLU A 309 -22.17 17.63 -1.03
C GLU A 309 -20.96 17.33 -1.93
N ARG A 310 -21.07 17.50 -3.26
CA ARG A 310 -20.01 17.20 -4.23
C ARG A 310 -18.81 18.13 -4.17
N ASN A 311 -18.97 19.31 -3.58
CA ASN A 311 -17.96 20.36 -3.51
C ASN A 311 -17.36 20.55 -2.10
N GLY A 312 -17.74 19.73 -1.13
CA GLY A 312 -17.24 19.79 0.24
C GLY A 312 -16.17 18.74 0.47
N SER A 313 -14.94 19.19 0.58
CA SER A 313 -13.84 18.43 1.21
C SER A 313 -14.11 18.36 2.71
N ASP A 314 -14.54 17.19 3.21
CA ASP A 314 -14.40 16.86 4.63
C ASP A 314 -13.00 16.31 4.90
#